data_aed4ab1015ebf1f4e9a631b209a0e58f
#
_entry.id   aed4ab1015ebf1f4e9a631b209a0e58f
#
_cell.length_a   1.000
_cell.length_b   1.000
_cell.length_c   1.000
_cell.angle_alpha   90.00
_cell.angle_beta   90.00
_cell.angle_gamma   90.00
#
_symmetry.space_group_name_H-M   'P 1'
#
loop_
_entity.id
_entity.type
_entity.pdbx_description
1 polymer ?
#
loop_
_entity_poly.entity_id
_entity_poly.type
_entity_poly.pdbx_seq_one_letter_code
_entity_poly.pdbx_strand_id
1 'polypeptide(L)'
;MKTIFYLLFLATSFNIYAQPKAILNQTTYNFWLNKPTEAQEKMPLIVFLHGKSLSGTNIDRVKRYGALKGVEKGLNIPAYLVAPQLPYGPWDANKVDEIVSYMIKTYNIDEDRIYVTGMSLGSYGTMKYVGEYPNRVAAAISICGGGDVGDACNLAQVPIKVIHGDKDFIVPLSESQKIVNAVKKCNKEAQIELQVVKGGNHGSVEDLYRHMELYDWLLKHTKSKNNSTL
;
A
#
# COMPACT_ATOMS: atom_id res chain seq x y z
N MET A 1 -63.34 -21.47 1.94
CA MET A 1 -61.99 -21.51 1.44
C MET A 1 -61.28 -20.23 1.89
N LYS A 2 -60.29 -20.32 2.80
CA LYS A 2 -59.45 -19.16 3.22
C LYS A 2 -58.15 -19.19 2.44
N THR A 3 -57.95 -18.24 1.55
CA THR A 3 -56.75 -18.07 0.77
C THR A 3 -55.70 -17.34 1.63
N ILE A 4 -54.63 -18.05 2.01
CA ILE A 4 -53.50 -17.47 2.76
C ILE A 4 -52.52 -16.91 1.75
N PHE A 5 -52.36 -15.59 1.73
CA PHE A 5 -51.30 -14.89 0.95
C PHE A 5 -50.00 -14.97 1.76
N TYR A 6 -49.01 -15.71 1.24
CA TYR A 6 -47.63 -15.63 1.73
C TYR A 6 -46.94 -14.41 1.11
N LEU A 7 -46.65 -13.39 1.92
CA LEU A 7 -45.78 -12.28 1.54
C LEU A 7 -44.33 -12.79 1.63
N LEU A 8 -43.72 -12.99 0.48
CA LEU A 8 -42.25 -13.23 0.40
C LEU A 8 -41.53 -11.90 0.65
N PHE A 9 -40.92 -11.76 1.84
CA PHE A 9 -40.00 -10.68 2.11
C PHE A 9 -38.66 -11.01 1.43
N LEU A 10 -38.36 -10.37 0.27
CA LEU A 10 -37.01 -10.36 -0.29
C LEU A 10 -36.16 -9.44 0.60
N ALA A 11 -35.33 -10.03 1.47
CA ALA A 11 -34.29 -9.33 2.17
C ALA A 11 -33.18 -8.97 1.16
N THR A 12 -33.20 -7.78 0.63
CA THR A 12 -32.05 -7.24 -0.12
C THR A 12 -30.96 -6.89 0.89
N SER A 13 -29.94 -7.72 0.98
CA SER A 13 -28.72 -7.41 1.74
C SER A 13 -27.99 -6.27 1.02
N PHE A 14 -28.16 -5.04 1.52
CA PHE A 14 -27.31 -3.93 1.15
C PHE A 14 -25.91 -4.21 1.75
N ASN A 15 -24.94 -4.52 0.90
CA ASN A 15 -23.54 -4.48 1.29
C ASN A 15 -23.17 -3.02 1.60
N ILE A 16 -23.19 -2.65 2.87
CA ILE A 16 -22.72 -1.33 3.32
C ILE A 16 -21.21 -1.39 3.34
N TYR A 17 -20.57 -1.01 2.21
CA TYR A 17 -19.13 -0.76 2.19
C TYR A 17 -18.82 0.40 3.15
N ALA A 18 -17.87 0.19 4.05
CA ALA A 18 -17.41 1.25 4.94
C ALA A 18 -16.78 2.36 4.07
N GLN A 19 -17.43 3.54 4.05
CA GLN A 19 -16.91 4.68 3.29
C GLN A 19 -15.60 5.17 3.90
N PRO A 20 -14.56 5.47 3.09
CA PRO A 20 -13.33 6.05 3.60
C PRO A 20 -13.60 7.33 4.42
N LYS A 21 -12.88 7.48 5.54
CA LYS A 21 -12.99 8.65 6.45
C LYS A 21 -11.66 9.41 6.47
N ALA A 22 -11.73 10.75 6.38
CA ALA A 22 -10.57 11.61 6.59
C ALA A 22 -10.22 11.66 8.08
N ILE A 23 -8.94 11.46 8.40
CA ILE A 23 -8.35 11.65 9.72
C ILE A 23 -7.46 12.89 9.64
N LEU A 24 -7.85 13.93 10.36
CA LEU A 24 -7.22 15.24 10.30
C LEU A 24 -6.58 15.59 11.63
N ASN A 25 -5.40 16.22 11.61
CA ASN A 25 -4.70 16.78 12.78
C ASN A 25 -4.39 15.77 13.90
N GLN A 26 -4.30 14.48 13.57
CA GLN A 26 -3.91 13.42 14.50
C GLN A 26 -2.43 13.02 14.34
N THR A 27 -1.88 13.25 13.15
CA THR A 27 -0.50 13.01 12.76
C THR A 27 -0.02 14.15 11.87
N THR A 28 1.29 14.24 11.62
CA THR A 28 1.87 15.31 10.78
C THR A 28 1.28 15.28 9.35
N TYR A 29 1.05 14.11 8.77
CA TYR A 29 0.30 13.98 7.53
C TYR A 29 -1.17 13.64 7.84
N ASN A 30 -2.11 14.44 7.36
CA ASN A 30 -3.51 14.03 7.30
C ASN A 30 -3.66 12.84 6.36
N PHE A 31 -4.61 11.93 6.63
CA PHE A 31 -4.78 10.74 5.81
C PHE A 31 -6.24 10.30 5.67
N TRP A 32 -6.54 9.60 4.58
CA TRP A 32 -7.77 8.83 4.43
C TRP A 32 -7.61 7.46 5.05
N LEU A 33 -8.62 7.04 5.80
CA LEU A 33 -8.73 5.71 6.39
C LEU A 33 -9.91 4.98 5.77
N ASN A 34 -9.66 3.83 5.14
CA ASN A 34 -10.66 2.84 4.80
C ASN A 34 -10.58 1.68 5.79
N LYS A 35 -11.71 1.31 6.38
CA LYS A 35 -11.80 0.17 7.30
C LYS A 35 -12.21 -1.09 6.52
N PRO A 36 -11.75 -2.29 6.91
CA PRO A 36 -12.27 -3.53 6.34
C PRO A 36 -13.76 -3.66 6.65
N THR A 37 -14.51 -4.32 5.75
CA THR A 37 -15.95 -4.56 5.93
C THR A 37 -16.24 -5.57 7.03
N GLU A 38 -15.34 -6.56 7.21
CA GLU A 38 -15.42 -7.57 8.25
C GLU A 38 -14.27 -7.38 9.23
N ALA A 39 -14.58 -7.05 10.49
CA ALA A 39 -13.58 -6.91 11.54
C ALA A 39 -13.25 -8.27 12.14
N GLN A 40 -11.97 -8.61 12.20
CA GLN A 40 -11.42 -9.73 12.98
C GLN A 40 -10.73 -9.19 14.24
N GLU A 41 -10.27 -10.10 15.11
CA GLU A 41 -9.60 -9.72 16.36
C GLU A 41 -8.37 -8.84 16.10
N LYS A 42 -7.56 -9.18 15.09
CA LYS A 42 -6.44 -8.35 14.62
C LYS A 42 -6.44 -8.27 13.10
N MET A 43 -6.30 -7.09 12.56
CA MET A 43 -6.39 -6.81 11.12
C MET A 43 -5.09 -6.28 10.54
N PRO A 44 -4.76 -6.64 9.29
CA PRO A 44 -3.62 -6.05 8.58
C PRO A 44 -3.77 -4.54 8.39
N LEU A 45 -2.63 -3.85 8.23
CA LEU A 45 -2.56 -2.44 7.84
C LEU A 45 -1.81 -2.30 6.52
N ILE A 46 -2.38 -1.60 5.57
CA ILE A 46 -1.73 -1.20 4.31
C ILE A 46 -1.61 0.31 4.27
N VAL A 47 -0.39 0.81 4.06
CA VAL A 47 -0.09 2.23 3.85
C VAL A 47 0.15 2.46 2.37
N PHE A 48 -0.65 3.32 1.73
CA PHE A 48 -0.49 3.71 0.34
C PHE A 48 0.09 5.11 0.22
N LEU A 49 1.26 5.23 -0.39
CA LEU A 49 1.96 6.50 -0.64
C LEU A 49 1.78 6.94 -2.09
N HIS A 50 1.13 8.08 -2.29
CA HIS A 50 0.81 8.59 -3.63
C HIS A 50 2.00 9.24 -4.35
N GLY A 51 1.89 9.40 -5.66
CA GLY A 51 2.86 10.12 -6.50
C GLY A 51 2.75 11.65 -6.42
N LYS A 52 3.75 12.34 -6.97
CA LYS A 52 3.88 13.81 -6.93
C LYS A 52 2.65 14.57 -7.43
N SER A 53 1.94 14.04 -8.42
CA SER A 53 0.75 14.70 -8.99
C SER A 53 -0.41 14.90 -8.01
N LEU A 54 -0.45 14.13 -6.91
CA LEU A 54 -1.45 14.29 -5.84
C LEU A 54 -0.96 15.15 -4.68
N SER A 55 0.31 15.59 -4.65
CA SER A 55 0.82 16.45 -3.58
C SER A 55 0.03 17.76 -3.48
N GLY A 56 -0.06 18.29 -2.26
CA GLY A 56 -0.79 19.51 -1.93
C GLY A 56 -1.51 19.41 -0.59
N THR A 57 -2.25 20.45 -0.23
CA THR A 57 -2.96 20.54 1.06
C THR A 57 -4.39 20.00 1.03
N ASN A 58 -4.94 19.77 -0.17
CA ASN A 58 -6.29 19.21 -0.32
C ASN A 58 -6.22 17.68 -0.26
N ILE A 59 -6.68 17.11 0.86
CA ILE A 59 -6.67 15.68 1.12
C ILE A 59 -7.50 14.85 0.11
N ASP A 60 -8.52 15.44 -0.52
CA ASP A 60 -9.35 14.75 -1.52
C ASP A 60 -8.60 14.38 -2.80
N ARG A 61 -7.44 15.01 -3.03
CA ARG A 61 -6.60 14.67 -4.19
C ARG A 61 -6.15 13.21 -4.15
N VAL A 62 -5.95 12.64 -2.96
CA VAL A 62 -5.49 11.26 -2.77
C VAL A 62 -6.48 10.22 -3.32
N LYS A 63 -7.75 10.57 -3.48
CA LYS A 63 -8.80 9.70 -4.05
C LYS A 63 -8.77 9.60 -5.57
N ARG A 64 -8.00 10.44 -6.26
CA ARG A 64 -8.04 10.51 -7.73
C ARG A 64 -7.53 9.25 -8.40
N TYR A 65 -6.56 8.56 -7.81
CA TYR A 65 -6.02 7.30 -8.28
C TYR A 65 -5.40 6.48 -7.12
N GLY A 66 -4.88 5.28 -7.41
CA GLY A 66 -4.25 4.38 -6.45
C GLY A 66 -5.25 3.59 -5.62
N ALA A 67 -4.84 3.17 -4.44
CA ALA A 67 -5.58 2.22 -3.61
C ALA A 67 -6.98 2.69 -3.22
N LEU A 68 -7.15 3.98 -2.85
CA LEU A 68 -8.48 4.53 -2.53
C LEU A 68 -9.42 4.54 -3.74
N LYS A 69 -8.88 4.76 -4.95
CA LYS A 69 -9.69 4.69 -6.17
C LYS A 69 -10.17 3.27 -6.45
N GLY A 70 -9.36 2.26 -6.12
CA GLY A 70 -9.78 0.86 -6.16
C GLY A 70 -10.95 0.59 -5.22
N VAL A 71 -10.86 1.06 -3.97
CA VAL A 71 -11.94 0.94 -2.96
C VAL A 71 -13.22 1.65 -3.44
N GLU A 72 -13.13 2.89 -3.94
CA GLU A 72 -14.29 3.62 -4.49
C GLU A 72 -14.96 2.87 -5.66
N LYS A 73 -14.20 2.05 -6.40
CA LYS A 73 -14.71 1.20 -7.49
C LYS A 73 -15.20 -0.17 -7.03
N GLY A 74 -15.31 -0.39 -5.73
CA GLY A 74 -15.88 -1.60 -5.14
C GLY A 74 -14.85 -2.66 -4.73
N LEU A 75 -13.54 -2.34 -4.74
CA LEU A 75 -12.53 -3.27 -4.24
C LEU A 75 -12.66 -3.42 -2.73
N ASN A 76 -12.88 -4.64 -2.26
CA ASN A 76 -12.96 -4.97 -0.84
C ASN A 76 -11.64 -5.56 -0.35
N ILE A 77 -10.81 -4.70 0.27
CA ILE A 77 -9.50 -5.10 0.80
C ILE A 77 -9.68 -5.52 2.26
N PRO A 78 -9.34 -6.77 2.65
CA PRO A 78 -9.50 -7.28 4.01
C PRO A 78 -8.38 -6.76 4.94
N ALA A 79 -8.19 -5.44 4.97
CA ALA A 79 -7.19 -4.73 5.75
C ALA A 79 -7.64 -3.29 6.04
N TYR A 80 -7.10 -2.68 7.08
CA TYR A 80 -7.11 -1.23 7.17
C TYR A 80 -6.24 -0.66 6.05
N LEU A 81 -6.77 0.28 5.30
CA LEU A 81 -6.02 1.01 4.28
C LEU A 81 -5.91 2.48 4.69
N VAL A 82 -4.69 2.98 4.83
CA VAL A 82 -4.42 4.40 5.05
C VAL A 82 -3.73 5.00 3.84
N ALA A 83 -4.17 6.18 3.45
CA ALA A 83 -3.61 6.93 2.33
C ALA A 83 -3.33 8.37 2.77
N PRO A 84 -2.10 8.68 3.23
CA PRO A 84 -1.72 10.01 3.67
C PRO A 84 -1.61 10.98 2.52
N GLN A 85 -1.81 12.28 2.82
CA GLN A 85 -1.59 13.40 1.93
C GLN A 85 -0.20 13.99 2.18
N LEU A 86 0.65 13.95 1.17
CA LEU A 86 1.93 14.66 1.16
C LEU A 86 1.72 16.11 0.72
N PRO A 87 1.96 17.11 1.57
CA PRO A 87 1.77 18.51 1.17
C PRO A 87 2.77 18.95 0.09
N TYR A 88 4.06 18.67 0.28
CA TYR A 88 5.16 19.02 -0.63
C TYR A 88 6.42 18.23 -0.30
N GLY A 89 7.40 18.29 -1.20
CA GLY A 89 8.71 17.63 -1.01
C GLY A 89 8.69 16.11 -1.15
N PRO A 90 9.70 15.42 -0.65
CA PRO A 90 9.75 13.96 -0.58
C PRO A 90 8.93 13.43 0.61
N TRP A 91 8.58 12.16 0.57
CA TRP A 91 8.03 11.44 1.71
C TRP A 91 9.06 11.34 2.84
N ASP A 92 8.63 11.63 4.05
CA ASP A 92 9.42 11.52 5.28
C ASP A 92 8.99 10.23 6.02
N ALA A 93 9.94 9.33 6.22
CA ALA A 93 9.66 8.02 6.82
C ALA A 93 9.18 8.14 8.27
N ASN A 94 9.69 9.11 9.05
CA ASN A 94 9.23 9.33 10.43
C ASN A 94 7.76 9.75 10.48
N LYS A 95 7.33 10.61 9.55
CA LYS A 95 5.93 11.05 9.46
C LYS A 95 4.99 9.95 8.96
N VAL A 96 5.50 9.01 8.16
CA VAL A 96 4.76 7.78 7.82
C VAL A 96 4.65 6.88 9.04
N ASP A 97 5.73 6.74 9.84
CA ASP A 97 5.72 5.94 11.07
C ASP A 97 4.81 6.50 12.16
N GLU A 98 4.64 7.83 12.23
CA GLU A 98 3.62 8.45 13.10
C GLU A 98 2.22 7.91 12.79
N ILE A 99 1.86 7.74 11.49
CA ILE A 99 0.56 7.19 11.09
C ILE A 99 0.45 5.72 11.48
N VAL A 100 1.49 4.93 11.22
CA VAL A 100 1.52 3.51 11.60
C VAL A 100 1.34 3.36 13.11
N SER A 101 2.06 4.16 13.91
CA SER A 101 1.97 4.17 15.37
C SER A 101 0.60 4.63 15.86
N TYR A 102 -0.01 5.64 15.22
CA TYR A 102 -1.38 6.07 15.51
C TYR A 102 -2.39 4.95 15.23
N MET A 103 -2.24 4.24 14.10
CA MET A 103 -3.12 3.12 13.73
C MET A 103 -3.03 1.97 14.73
N ILE A 104 -1.81 1.58 15.14
CA ILE A 104 -1.59 0.54 16.15
C ILE A 104 -2.23 0.92 17.49
N LYS A 105 -2.07 2.17 17.91
CA LYS A 105 -2.64 2.67 19.18
C LYS A 105 -4.17 2.75 19.18
N THR A 106 -4.76 3.07 18.01
CA THR A 106 -6.19 3.43 17.91
C THR A 106 -7.07 2.28 17.43
N TYR A 107 -6.50 1.38 16.65
CA TYR A 107 -7.21 0.27 16.02
C TYR A 107 -6.49 -1.05 16.35
N ASN A 108 -7.23 -2.15 16.25
CA ASN A 108 -6.67 -3.48 16.53
C ASN A 108 -5.85 -4.01 15.33
N ILE A 109 -4.67 -3.42 15.14
CA ILE A 109 -3.76 -3.77 14.05
C ILE A 109 -2.92 -5.00 14.42
N ASP A 110 -2.76 -5.91 13.46
CA ASP A 110 -1.78 -6.98 13.52
C ASP A 110 -0.41 -6.42 13.15
N GLU A 111 0.45 -6.21 14.14
CA GLU A 111 1.78 -5.64 13.94
C GLU A 111 2.70 -6.52 13.11
N ASP A 112 2.39 -7.80 12.94
CA ASP A 112 3.11 -8.70 12.04
C ASP A 112 2.64 -8.63 10.59
N ARG A 113 1.56 -7.87 10.32
CA ARG A 113 0.97 -7.70 8.99
C ARG A 113 0.79 -6.24 8.62
N ILE A 114 1.88 -5.46 8.69
CA ILE A 114 1.95 -4.07 8.23
C ILE A 114 2.66 -4.03 6.89
N TYR A 115 2.03 -3.41 5.92
CA TYR A 115 2.51 -3.33 4.54
C TYR A 115 2.57 -1.88 4.07
N VAL A 116 3.51 -1.60 3.17
CA VAL A 116 3.59 -0.30 2.52
C VAL A 116 3.67 -0.46 1.01
N THR A 117 2.97 0.40 0.30
CA THR A 117 3.02 0.45 -1.16
C THR A 117 2.92 1.87 -1.65
N GLY A 118 3.51 2.14 -2.79
CA GLY A 118 3.43 3.47 -3.38
C GLY A 118 3.88 3.51 -4.83
N MET A 119 3.50 4.58 -5.51
CA MET A 119 3.80 4.79 -6.91
C MET A 119 4.61 6.06 -7.13
N SER A 120 5.57 6.03 -8.07
CA SER A 120 6.35 7.19 -8.46
C SER A 120 7.07 7.80 -7.23
N LEU A 121 6.81 9.07 -6.88
CA LEU A 121 7.31 9.66 -5.63
C LEU A 121 6.94 8.80 -4.39
N GLY A 122 5.75 8.17 -4.38
CA GLY A 122 5.34 7.25 -3.34
C GLY A 122 6.13 5.93 -3.32
N SER A 123 6.63 5.48 -4.48
CA SER A 123 7.55 4.35 -4.56
C SER A 123 8.87 4.65 -3.84
N TYR A 124 9.46 5.84 -4.08
CA TYR A 124 10.63 6.30 -3.33
C TYR A 124 10.34 6.40 -1.84
N GLY A 125 9.14 6.90 -1.47
CA GLY A 125 8.67 6.95 -0.08
C GLY A 125 8.54 5.56 0.55
N THR A 126 8.04 4.58 -0.21
CA THR A 126 7.94 3.18 0.21
C THR A 126 9.33 2.60 0.50
N MET A 127 10.28 2.75 -0.43
CA MET A 127 11.64 2.27 -0.23
C MET A 127 12.32 2.98 0.95
N LYS A 128 12.11 4.29 1.11
CA LYS A 128 12.65 5.05 2.24
C LYS A 128 12.10 4.56 3.57
N TYR A 129 10.78 4.35 3.66
CA TYR A 129 10.16 3.84 4.89
C TYR A 129 10.64 2.43 5.24
N VAL A 130 10.71 1.52 4.27
CA VAL A 130 11.25 0.17 4.49
C VAL A 130 12.72 0.22 4.90
N GLY A 131 13.52 1.09 4.28
CA GLY A 131 14.93 1.25 4.60
C GLY A 131 15.18 1.75 6.03
N GLU A 132 14.33 2.63 6.56
CA GLU A 132 14.45 3.15 7.92
C GLU A 132 13.76 2.26 8.97
N TYR A 133 12.67 1.57 8.59
CA TYR A 133 11.85 0.77 9.50
C TYR A 133 11.63 -0.67 9.02
N PRO A 134 12.69 -1.43 8.66
CA PRO A 134 12.53 -2.78 8.10
C PRO A 134 11.80 -3.73 9.08
N ASN A 135 11.99 -3.57 10.38
CA ASN A 135 11.34 -4.38 11.42
C ASN A 135 9.84 -4.09 11.58
N ARG A 136 9.32 -3.01 10.99
CA ARG A 136 7.89 -2.67 11.01
C ARG A 136 7.11 -3.32 9.87
N VAL A 137 7.79 -3.61 8.74
CA VAL A 137 7.13 -3.96 7.49
C VAL A 137 7.20 -5.46 7.22
N ALA A 138 6.06 -6.08 6.96
CA ALA A 138 5.96 -7.49 6.58
C ALA A 138 6.25 -7.72 5.09
N ALA A 139 5.83 -6.81 4.22
CA ALA A 139 6.15 -6.78 2.79
C ALA A 139 5.87 -5.41 2.19
N ALA A 140 6.47 -5.13 1.03
CA ALA A 140 6.26 -3.87 0.33
C ALA A 140 6.09 -4.05 -1.19
N ILE A 141 5.32 -3.13 -1.81
CA ILE A 141 5.22 -3.03 -3.27
C ILE A 141 5.60 -1.62 -3.70
N SER A 142 6.59 -1.52 -4.59
CA SER A 142 7.12 -0.28 -5.14
C SER A 142 6.81 -0.21 -6.63
N ILE A 143 6.04 0.81 -7.06
CA ILE A 143 5.58 0.92 -8.45
C ILE A 143 6.18 2.16 -9.12
N CYS A 144 6.84 1.97 -10.26
CA CYS A 144 7.40 3.03 -11.13
C CYS A 144 8.26 4.05 -10.37
N GLY A 145 9.25 3.56 -9.62
CA GLY A 145 10.18 4.42 -8.87
C GLY A 145 11.52 3.75 -8.61
N GLY A 146 12.19 4.19 -7.58
CA GLY A 146 13.49 3.69 -7.14
C GLY A 146 13.67 3.83 -5.63
N GLY A 147 14.91 3.84 -5.16
CA GLY A 147 15.26 4.02 -3.76
C GLY A 147 16.71 4.44 -3.59
N ASP A 148 17.09 4.77 -2.37
CA ASP A 148 18.49 5.01 -2.02
C ASP A 148 19.25 3.67 -1.93
N VAL A 149 20.32 3.54 -2.69
CA VAL A 149 21.18 2.33 -2.65
C VAL A 149 21.88 2.16 -1.28
N GLY A 150 21.99 3.23 -0.51
CA GLY A 150 22.50 3.19 0.86
C GLY A 150 21.60 2.37 1.80
N ASP A 151 20.31 2.29 1.51
CA ASP A 151 19.34 1.52 2.29
C ASP A 151 19.26 0.03 1.87
N ALA A 152 20.07 -0.41 0.89
CA ALA A 152 19.94 -1.72 0.23
C ALA A 152 19.96 -2.90 1.21
N CYS A 153 20.80 -2.86 2.26
CA CYS A 153 20.91 -3.97 3.23
C CYS A 153 19.71 -4.01 4.18
N ASN A 154 19.10 -2.88 4.49
CA ASN A 154 17.86 -2.83 5.25
C ASN A 154 16.68 -3.32 4.41
N LEU A 155 16.62 -2.90 3.15
CA LEU A 155 15.62 -3.37 2.19
C LEU A 155 15.70 -4.89 1.96
N ALA A 156 16.90 -5.48 2.05
CA ALA A 156 17.10 -6.92 1.89
C ALA A 156 16.44 -7.79 2.99
N GLN A 157 16.00 -7.17 4.09
CA GLN A 157 15.34 -7.86 5.20
C GLN A 157 13.83 -8.04 4.97
N VAL A 158 13.26 -7.38 3.97
CA VAL A 158 11.81 -7.33 3.74
C VAL A 158 11.48 -7.86 2.35
N PRO A 159 10.47 -8.72 2.19
CA PRO A 159 9.94 -9.10 0.87
C PRO A 159 9.45 -7.87 0.12
N ILE A 160 10.02 -7.61 -1.07
CA ILE A 160 9.67 -6.43 -1.89
C ILE A 160 9.35 -6.86 -3.32
N LYS A 161 8.17 -6.46 -3.80
CA LYS A 161 7.83 -6.52 -5.22
C LYS A 161 8.01 -5.15 -5.85
N VAL A 162 8.88 -5.04 -6.84
CA VAL A 162 9.08 -3.84 -7.64
C VAL A 162 8.37 -4.04 -8.97
N ILE A 163 7.50 -3.11 -9.38
CA ILE A 163 6.76 -3.18 -10.63
C ILE A 163 7.05 -1.92 -11.44
N HIS A 164 7.42 -2.08 -12.73
CA HIS A 164 7.76 -0.94 -13.58
C HIS A 164 7.36 -1.18 -15.03
N GLY A 165 6.84 -0.16 -15.70
CA GLY A 165 6.56 -0.21 -17.12
C GLY A 165 7.82 0.00 -17.97
N ASP A 166 8.00 -0.78 -19.05
CA ASP A 166 9.17 -0.65 -19.94
C ASP A 166 9.10 0.59 -20.85
N LYS A 167 7.93 1.25 -20.92
CA LYS A 167 7.71 2.53 -21.63
C LYS A 167 7.42 3.68 -20.68
N ASP A 168 7.98 3.62 -19.47
CA ASP A 168 7.93 4.73 -18.53
C ASP A 168 8.97 5.80 -18.91
N PHE A 169 8.50 6.94 -19.40
CA PHE A 169 9.33 8.10 -19.77
C PHE A 169 9.37 9.18 -18.68
N ILE A 170 8.68 8.97 -17.55
CA ILE A 170 8.68 9.90 -16.40
C ILE A 170 9.75 9.48 -15.38
N VAL A 171 9.74 8.20 -15.00
CA VAL A 171 10.79 7.59 -14.19
C VAL A 171 11.39 6.44 -15.00
N PRO A 172 12.65 6.50 -15.39
CA PRO A 172 13.27 5.43 -16.17
C PRO A 172 13.26 4.10 -15.43
N LEU A 173 13.01 2.98 -16.13
CA LEU A 173 13.06 1.62 -15.58
C LEU A 173 14.39 1.32 -14.86
N SER A 174 15.47 1.97 -15.27
CA SER A 174 16.79 1.85 -14.65
C SER A 174 16.81 2.23 -13.16
N GLU A 175 15.92 3.10 -12.69
CA GLU A 175 15.81 3.43 -11.26
C GLU A 175 15.38 2.22 -10.43
N SER A 176 14.39 1.46 -10.91
CA SER A 176 13.99 0.19 -10.28
C SER A 176 15.07 -0.88 -10.40
N GLN A 177 15.71 -0.99 -11.56
CA GLN A 177 16.81 -1.96 -11.76
C GLN A 177 17.98 -1.69 -10.81
N LYS A 178 18.34 -0.41 -10.64
CA LYS A 178 19.44 0.03 -9.77
C LYS A 178 19.21 -0.41 -8.32
N ILE A 179 18.03 -0.15 -7.77
CA ILE A 179 17.74 -0.52 -6.37
C ILE A 179 17.65 -2.03 -6.18
N VAL A 180 17.00 -2.76 -7.10
CA VAL A 180 16.91 -4.23 -7.05
C VAL A 180 18.31 -4.86 -7.09
N ASN A 181 19.18 -4.38 -7.99
CA ASN A 181 20.56 -4.86 -8.10
C ASN A 181 21.37 -4.56 -6.82
N ALA A 182 21.18 -3.38 -6.22
CA ALA A 182 21.87 -3.02 -4.97
C ALA A 182 21.44 -3.94 -3.81
N VAL A 183 20.14 -4.23 -3.68
CA VAL A 183 19.60 -5.14 -2.67
C VAL A 183 20.14 -6.57 -2.87
N LYS A 184 20.14 -7.07 -4.10
CA LYS A 184 20.69 -8.40 -4.43
C LYS A 184 22.21 -8.46 -4.25
N LYS A 185 22.92 -7.34 -4.40
CA LYS A 185 24.36 -7.26 -4.10
C LYS A 185 24.62 -7.33 -2.59
N CYS A 186 23.74 -6.74 -1.77
CA CYS A 186 23.85 -6.81 -0.31
C CYS A 186 23.53 -8.22 0.20
N ASN A 187 22.44 -8.82 -0.26
CA ASN A 187 22.03 -10.18 0.05
C ASN A 187 21.44 -10.85 -1.21
N LYS A 188 22.14 -11.89 -1.71
CA LYS A 188 21.69 -12.62 -2.92
C LYS A 188 20.35 -13.33 -2.72
N GLU A 189 20.06 -13.75 -1.49
CA GLU A 189 18.82 -14.46 -1.11
C GLU A 189 17.68 -13.50 -0.75
N ALA A 190 17.92 -12.18 -0.76
CA ALA A 190 16.85 -11.20 -0.48
C ALA A 190 15.62 -11.44 -1.34
N GLN A 191 14.44 -11.41 -0.72
CA GLN A 191 13.17 -11.59 -1.40
C GLN A 191 12.75 -10.28 -2.10
N ILE A 192 13.52 -9.87 -3.12
CA ILE A 192 13.17 -8.74 -3.97
C ILE A 192 13.07 -9.18 -5.43
N GLU A 193 11.99 -8.82 -6.09
CA GLU A 193 11.76 -9.13 -7.51
C GLU A 193 11.39 -7.88 -8.30
N LEU A 194 11.80 -7.82 -9.56
CA LEU A 194 11.39 -6.79 -10.50
C LEU A 194 10.46 -7.40 -11.57
N GLN A 195 9.21 -6.96 -11.55
CA GLN A 195 8.22 -7.26 -12.59
C GLN A 195 8.19 -6.12 -13.59
N VAL A 196 8.60 -6.38 -14.82
CA VAL A 196 8.51 -5.41 -15.92
C VAL A 196 7.18 -5.59 -16.65
N VAL A 197 6.37 -4.53 -16.70
CA VAL A 197 5.10 -4.51 -17.44
C VAL A 197 5.39 -4.10 -18.87
N LYS A 198 5.31 -5.07 -19.78
CA LYS A 198 5.58 -4.85 -21.21
C LYS A 198 4.56 -3.88 -21.81
N GLY A 199 5.04 -2.84 -22.48
CA GLY A 199 4.23 -1.77 -23.04
C GLY A 199 3.65 -0.80 -22.03
N GLY A 200 3.87 -1.02 -20.72
CA GLY A 200 3.38 -0.17 -19.65
C GLY A 200 4.10 1.17 -19.59
N ASN A 201 3.35 2.25 -19.51
CA ASN A 201 3.86 3.58 -19.24
C ASN A 201 3.58 3.99 -17.78
N HIS A 202 4.10 5.14 -17.34
CA HIS A 202 3.98 5.62 -15.96
C HIS A 202 2.54 5.62 -15.45
N GLY A 203 1.59 6.09 -16.26
CA GLY A 203 0.18 6.18 -15.86
C GLY A 203 -0.56 4.86 -15.92
N SER A 204 -0.27 3.98 -16.90
CA SER A 204 -1.01 2.73 -17.09
C SER A 204 -0.73 1.69 -16.00
N VAL A 205 0.47 1.71 -15.40
CA VAL A 205 0.84 0.76 -14.33
C VAL A 205 0.08 1.07 -13.02
N GLU A 206 -0.43 2.29 -12.86
CA GLU A 206 -1.29 2.68 -11.73
C GLU A 206 -2.56 1.83 -11.62
N ASP A 207 -3.07 1.33 -12.75
CA ASP A 207 -4.28 0.51 -12.80
C ASP A 207 -4.19 -0.76 -11.93
N LEU A 208 -2.99 -1.25 -11.65
CA LEU A 208 -2.76 -2.39 -10.77
C LEU A 208 -3.37 -2.21 -9.37
N TYR A 209 -3.50 -0.98 -8.87
CA TYR A 209 -4.16 -0.72 -7.59
C TYR A 209 -5.68 -1.00 -7.60
N ARG A 210 -6.28 -1.28 -8.75
CA ARG A 210 -7.70 -1.64 -8.89
C ARG A 210 -7.93 -3.15 -8.93
N HIS A 211 -6.88 -3.95 -8.74
CA HIS A 211 -6.92 -5.40 -8.82
C HIS A 211 -6.51 -6.02 -7.48
N MET A 212 -7.28 -7.04 -7.03
CA MET A 212 -7.01 -7.71 -5.75
C MET A 212 -5.65 -8.40 -5.71
N GLU A 213 -5.14 -8.87 -6.84
CA GLU A 213 -3.88 -9.60 -6.96
C GLU A 213 -2.70 -8.82 -6.37
N LEU A 214 -2.73 -7.47 -6.44
CA LEU A 214 -1.73 -6.62 -5.82
C LEU A 214 -1.75 -6.75 -4.28
N TYR A 215 -2.93 -6.72 -3.70
CA TYR A 215 -3.14 -6.80 -2.25
C TYR A 215 -2.98 -8.24 -1.74
N ASP A 216 -3.42 -9.24 -2.51
CA ASP A 216 -3.23 -10.65 -2.19
C ASP A 216 -1.75 -11.00 -2.07
N TRP A 217 -0.90 -10.39 -2.92
CA TRP A 217 0.53 -10.57 -2.79
C TRP A 217 1.06 -10.02 -1.46
N LEU A 218 0.65 -8.82 -1.02
CA LEU A 218 1.03 -8.26 0.28
C LEU A 218 0.54 -9.15 1.43
N LEU A 219 -0.75 -9.50 1.42
CA LEU A 219 -1.43 -10.19 2.51
C LEU A 219 -0.93 -11.64 2.75
N LYS A 220 -0.17 -12.22 1.82
CA LYS A 220 0.48 -13.53 1.99
C LYS A 220 1.68 -13.51 2.94
N HIS A 221 2.26 -12.34 3.21
CA HIS A 221 3.46 -12.18 4.01
C HIS A 221 3.13 -11.87 5.47
N THR A 222 3.94 -12.40 6.39
CA THR A 222 3.94 -12.04 7.81
C THR A 222 5.38 -11.96 8.30
N LYS A 223 5.70 -11.07 9.22
CA LYS A 223 7.07 -10.93 9.77
C LYS A 223 7.56 -12.22 10.44
N SER A 224 6.70 -12.89 11.18
CA SER A 224 7.03 -14.15 11.86
C SER A 224 7.44 -15.27 10.91
N LYS A 225 6.87 -15.30 9.68
CA LYS A 225 7.25 -16.27 8.64
C LYS A 225 8.54 -15.86 7.92
N ASN A 226 8.80 -14.56 7.78
CA ASN A 226 9.98 -14.06 7.09
C ASN A 226 11.25 -14.32 7.90
N ASN A 227 11.18 -14.27 9.24
CA ASN A 227 12.31 -14.52 10.15
C ASN A 227 12.67 -16.02 10.31
N SER A 228 11.82 -16.94 9.89
CA SER A 228 12.09 -18.39 9.96
C SER A 228 12.82 -18.94 8.73
N THR A 229 13.13 -18.10 7.74
CA THR A 229 13.79 -18.48 6.47
C THR A 229 15.22 -17.93 6.35
N LEU A 230 15.74 -17.25 7.37
CA LEU A 230 17.10 -16.73 7.50
C LEU A 230 17.89 -17.54 8.53
#